data_3b00f7c27d0fe1392c2ced75054aa41b
#
_entry.id   3b00f7c27d0fe1392c2ced75054aa41b
#
_cell.length_a   1.000
_cell.length_b   1.000
_cell.length_c   1.000
_cell.angle_alpha   90.00
_cell.angle_beta   90.00
_cell.angle_gamma   90.00
#
_symmetry.space_group_name_H-M   'P 1'
#
loop_
_entity.id
_entity.type
_entity.pdbx_description
1 polymer ?
#
loop_
_entity_poly.entity_id
_entity_poly.type
_entity_poly.pdbx_seq_one_letter_code
_entity_poly.pdbx_strand_id
1 'polypeptide(L)'
;MGVLLYERDTNLTIQGINSIENFGLIGIFILEPAEPVPPLSKEDLQFEQFQTIYMFKIKENLDRLQANQPPASLLELVKDIQSHYGVLDHKLNFAQNLRSSADFVYKHSISVAILSALIANQMRIPDQEKAALITASLLYDFGYLYVPQSVLDKGDDLTDSDRDFIQMNLERGYETLRPQYETFQLPKPSLEIIQQAVFRNSKTLKIKEPVENIKLLADILIAADKFDHLTAMNINKAPISEVAAMAEMKKQRGAYNPLVLAALAPVSYT
;
A
#
# COMPACT_ATOMS: atom_id res chain seq x y z
N MET A 1 -21.57 0.77 3.92
CA MET A 1 -21.93 1.96 3.09
C MET A 1 -21.29 3.18 3.74
N GLY A 2 -20.47 3.95 2.97
CA GLY A 2 -19.94 5.23 3.44
C GLY A 2 -21.04 6.29 3.39
N VAL A 3 -21.03 7.21 4.34
CA VAL A 3 -21.93 8.39 4.36
C VAL A 3 -21.19 9.54 3.68
N LEU A 4 -21.77 10.10 2.62
CA LEU A 4 -21.26 11.33 2.00
C LEU A 4 -21.50 12.49 2.97
N LEU A 5 -20.43 13.12 3.45
CA LEU A 5 -20.52 14.29 4.34
C LEU A 5 -20.67 15.61 3.56
N TYR A 6 -19.88 15.75 2.50
CA TYR A 6 -19.87 16.89 1.60
C TYR A 6 -19.65 16.42 0.17
N GLU A 7 -20.26 17.10 -0.77
CA GLU A 7 -19.98 16.89 -2.18
C GLU A 7 -18.60 17.50 -2.53
N ARG A 8 -18.00 16.95 -3.58
CA ARG A 8 -16.76 17.49 -4.12
C ARG A 8 -16.94 18.96 -4.49
N ASP A 9 -15.88 19.74 -4.34
CA ASP A 9 -15.86 21.19 -4.62
C ASP A 9 -16.80 22.03 -3.76
N THR A 10 -17.29 21.48 -2.64
CA THR A 10 -18.06 22.25 -1.66
C THR A 10 -17.13 23.17 -0.88
N ASN A 11 -17.45 24.46 -0.84
CA ASN A 11 -16.76 25.42 0.04
C ASN A 11 -17.07 25.08 1.50
N LEU A 12 -16.04 24.73 2.27
CA LEU A 12 -16.20 24.42 3.68
C LEU A 12 -16.35 25.68 4.51
N THR A 13 -17.40 25.71 5.35
CA THR A 13 -17.57 26.70 6.40
C THR A 13 -16.85 26.25 7.68
N ILE A 14 -16.63 27.15 8.64
CA ILE A 14 -16.07 26.82 9.96
C ILE A 14 -16.91 25.72 10.65
N GLN A 15 -18.24 25.78 10.53
CA GLN A 15 -19.13 24.75 11.05
C GLN A 15 -18.94 23.39 10.33
N GLY A 16 -18.68 23.42 9.03
CA GLY A 16 -18.38 22.27 8.23
C GLY A 16 -17.07 21.60 8.65
N ILE A 17 -16.02 22.40 8.90
CA ILE A 17 -14.72 21.91 9.40
C ILE A 17 -14.89 21.23 10.76
N ASN A 18 -15.58 21.88 11.71
CA ASN A 18 -15.85 21.29 13.03
C ASN A 18 -16.67 20.00 12.94
N SER A 19 -17.59 19.90 11.98
CA SER A 19 -18.36 18.67 11.75
C SER A 19 -17.47 17.54 11.26
N ILE A 20 -16.54 17.82 10.35
CA ILE A 20 -15.57 16.84 9.81
C ILE A 20 -14.65 16.35 10.93
N GLU A 21 -14.15 17.22 11.79
CA GLU A 21 -13.35 16.87 12.96
C GLU A 21 -14.11 15.91 13.91
N ASN A 22 -15.40 16.18 14.17
CA ASN A 22 -16.25 15.35 15.02
C ASN A 22 -16.50 13.94 14.45
N PHE A 23 -16.36 13.73 13.15
CA PHE A 23 -16.42 12.39 12.53
C PHE A 23 -15.15 11.56 12.73
N GLY A 24 -14.13 12.10 13.38
CA GLY A 24 -12.87 11.39 13.65
C GLY A 24 -12.07 11.07 12.40
N LEU A 25 -12.24 11.83 11.33
CA LEU A 25 -11.43 11.71 10.13
C LEU A 25 -9.99 12.11 10.45
N ILE A 26 -9.02 11.33 10.00
CA ILE A 26 -7.59 11.55 10.23
C ILE A 26 -7.12 12.82 9.51
N GLY A 27 -7.83 13.25 8.46
CA GLY A 27 -7.59 14.48 7.73
C GLY A 27 -8.49 14.58 6.50
N ILE A 28 -8.60 15.79 5.98
CA ILE A 28 -9.19 16.08 4.67
C ILE A 28 -8.20 16.88 3.86
N PHE A 29 -8.26 16.74 2.55
CA PHE A 29 -7.42 17.50 1.63
C PHE A 29 -8.25 18.60 0.98
N ILE A 30 -7.70 19.82 0.99
CA ILE A 30 -8.28 20.97 0.29
C ILE A 30 -7.39 21.21 -0.94
N LEU A 31 -7.98 21.15 -2.13
CA LEU A 31 -7.34 21.59 -3.36
C LEU A 31 -7.63 23.10 -3.54
N GLU A 32 -6.58 23.90 -3.54
CA GLU A 32 -6.62 25.25 -4.12
C GLU A 32 -5.86 25.19 -5.46
N PRO A 33 -6.50 24.78 -6.54
CA PRO A 33 -5.84 24.67 -7.83
C PRO A 33 -5.50 26.05 -8.38
N ALA A 34 -4.23 26.25 -8.70
CA ALA A 34 -3.79 27.42 -9.49
C ALA A 34 -4.28 27.34 -10.95
N GLU A 35 -4.64 26.13 -11.40
CA GLU A 35 -5.18 25.84 -12.73
C GLU A 35 -6.38 24.87 -12.61
N PRO A 36 -7.36 24.90 -13.54
CA PRO A 36 -8.47 23.96 -13.51
C PRO A 36 -7.96 22.52 -13.67
N VAL A 37 -8.22 21.70 -12.65
CA VAL A 37 -7.91 20.26 -12.71
C VAL A 37 -8.88 19.60 -13.68
N PRO A 38 -8.41 18.74 -14.60
CA PRO A 38 -9.30 18.00 -15.48
C PRO A 38 -10.33 17.20 -14.67
N PRO A 39 -11.58 17.09 -15.13
CA PRO A 39 -12.58 16.31 -14.43
C PRO A 39 -12.13 14.86 -14.31
N LEU A 40 -12.28 14.27 -13.12
CA LEU A 40 -11.98 12.85 -12.89
C LEU A 40 -12.90 11.98 -13.75
N SER A 41 -12.35 10.89 -14.27
CA SER A 41 -13.15 9.86 -14.92
C SER A 41 -14.08 9.19 -13.89
N LYS A 42 -15.13 8.52 -14.38
CA LYS A 42 -16.01 7.74 -13.51
C LYS A 42 -15.25 6.65 -12.76
N GLU A 43 -14.24 6.07 -13.39
CA GLU A 43 -13.37 5.04 -12.82
C GLU A 43 -12.47 5.61 -11.72
N ASP A 44 -11.88 6.78 -11.92
CA ASP A 44 -11.11 7.47 -10.89
C ASP A 44 -11.96 7.80 -9.66
N LEU A 45 -13.20 8.26 -9.85
CA LEU A 45 -14.13 8.50 -8.75
C LEU A 45 -14.48 7.23 -7.98
N GLN A 46 -14.72 6.12 -8.69
CA GLN A 46 -14.96 4.83 -8.06
C GLN A 46 -13.73 4.34 -7.29
N PHE A 47 -12.54 4.56 -7.83
CA PHE A 47 -11.29 4.22 -7.18
C PHE A 47 -11.07 5.04 -5.90
N GLU A 48 -11.29 6.36 -5.92
CA GLU A 48 -11.22 7.20 -4.72
C GLU A 48 -12.21 6.75 -3.62
N GLN A 49 -13.45 6.43 -4.01
CA GLN A 49 -14.45 5.90 -3.08
C GLN A 49 -14.02 4.55 -2.49
N PHE A 50 -13.50 3.67 -3.32
CA PHE A 50 -12.95 2.39 -2.89
C PHE A 50 -11.85 2.60 -1.86
N GLN A 51 -10.84 3.39 -2.18
CA GLN A 51 -9.72 3.65 -1.27
C GLN A 51 -10.17 4.23 0.07
N THR A 52 -11.12 5.18 0.05
CA THR A 52 -11.64 5.80 1.28
C THR A 52 -12.32 4.77 2.18
N ILE A 53 -13.20 3.92 1.63
CA ILE A 53 -13.90 2.89 2.40
C ILE A 53 -12.93 1.84 2.93
N TYR A 54 -12.02 1.37 2.07
CA TYR A 54 -11.13 0.27 2.40
C TYR A 54 -9.97 0.68 3.30
N MET A 55 -9.62 1.97 3.34
CA MET A 55 -8.70 2.51 4.35
C MET A 55 -9.21 2.22 5.79
N PHE A 56 -10.49 2.42 6.05
CA PHE A 56 -11.06 2.09 7.36
C PHE A 56 -11.10 0.58 7.61
N LYS A 57 -11.45 -0.22 6.60
CA LYS A 57 -11.42 -1.69 6.71
C LYS A 57 -10.01 -2.22 7.02
N ILE A 58 -8.97 -1.74 6.30
CA ILE A 58 -7.60 -2.20 6.59
C ILE A 58 -7.13 -1.72 7.95
N LYS A 59 -7.44 -0.48 8.33
CA LYS A 59 -7.14 0.02 9.67
C LYS A 59 -7.73 -0.89 10.75
N GLU A 60 -9.01 -1.20 10.69
CA GLU A 60 -9.67 -2.11 11.65
C GLU A 60 -8.97 -3.48 11.71
N ASN A 61 -8.63 -4.07 10.55
CA ASN A 61 -7.95 -5.36 10.51
C ASN A 61 -6.56 -5.30 11.15
N LEU A 62 -5.77 -4.27 10.86
CA LEU A 62 -4.44 -4.09 11.45
C LEU A 62 -4.50 -3.82 12.96
N ASP A 63 -5.42 -2.98 13.42
CA ASP A 63 -5.65 -2.70 14.84
C ASP A 63 -6.02 -3.98 15.61
N ARG A 64 -6.88 -4.84 15.03
CA ARG A 64 -7.26 -6.12 15.61
C ARG A 64 -6.08 -7.09 15.68
N LEU A 65 -5.31 -7.23 14.60
CA LEU A 65 -4.09 -8.04 14.59
C LEU A 65 -3.06 -7.53 15.61
N GLN A 66 -2.91 -6.20 15.76
CA GLN A 66 -2.05 -5.61 16.78
C GLN A 66 -2.52 -5.96 18.21
N ALA A 67 -3.83 -6.06 18.42
CA ALA A 67 -4.46 -6.50 19.66
C ALA A 67 -4.51 -8.04 19.82
N ASN A 68 -3.86 -8.80 18.94
CA ASN A 68 -3.91 -10.26 18.86
C ASN A 68 -5.36 -10.81 18.76
N GLN A 69 -6.18 -10.15 17.96
CA GLN A 69 -7.55 -10.55 17.64
C GLN A 69 -7.67 -10.97 16.17
N PRO A 70 -8.61 -11.87 15.82
CA PRO A 70 -8.80 -12.28 14.44
C PRO A 70 -9.22 -11.07 13.59
N PRO A 71 -8.72 -10.96 12.34
CA PRO A 71 -9.13 -9.90 11.43
C PRO A 71 -10.64 -9.99 11.15
N ALA A 72 -11.31 -8.82 11.02
CA ALA A 72 -12.76 -8.76 10.85
C ALA A 72 -13.20 -9.01 9.41
N SER A 73 -12.48 -8.45 8.42
CA SER A 73 -12.88 -8.42 7.01
C SER A 73 -11.72 -8.55 6.03
N LEU A 74 -10.57 -9.04 6.46
CA LEU A 74 -9.35 -9.12 5.62
C LEU A 74 -9.59 -9.94 4.34
N LEU A 75 -10.22 -11.11 4.45
CA LEU A 75 -10.48 -11.98 3.30
C LEU A 75 -11.52 -11.38 2.33
N GLU A 76 -12.49 -10.62 2.85
CA GLU A 76 -13.42 -9.85 2.02
C GLU A 76 -12.66 -8.78 1.23
N LEU A 77 -11.81 -7.99 1.90
CA LEU A 77 -10.97 -6.99 1.26
C LEU A 77 -10.08 -7.57 0.17
N VAL A 78 -9.45 -8.73 0.41
CA VAL A 78 -8.64 -9.44 -0.59
C VAL A 78 -9.48 -9.82 -1.82
N LYS A 79 -10.68 -10.37 -1.62
CA LYS A 79 -11.59 -10.73 -2.72
C LYS A 79 -12.04 -9.52 -3.51
N ASP A 80 -12.36 -8.42 -2.82
CA ASP A 80 -12.78 -7.18 -3.46
C ASP A 80 -11.66 -6.59 -4.31
N ILE A 81 -10.43 -6.52 -3.81
CA ILE A 81 -9.26 -6.08 -4.60
C ILE A 81 -9.05 -7.00 -5.80
N GLN A 82 -9.08 -8.32 -5.60
CA GLN A 82 -8.86 -9.28 -6.67
C GLN A 82 -9.93 -9.17 -7.77
N SER A 83 -11.20 -9.02 -7.40
CA SER A 83 -12.31 -8.97 -8.36
C SER A 83 -12.41 -7.67 -9.12
N HIS A 84 -12.07 -6.53 -8.50
CA HIS A 84 -12.16 -5.22 -9.13
C HIS A 84 -10.88 -4.82 -9.87
N TYR A 85 -9.72 -5.13 -9.31
CA TYR A 85 -8.43 -4.66 -9.83
C TYR A 85 -7.54 -5.78 -10.36
N GLY A 86 -7.64 -6.99 -9.83
CA GLY A 86 -6.85 -8.14 -10.29
C GLY A 86 -7.22 -8.69 -11.66
N VAL A 87 -8.18 -8.06 -12.35
CA VAL A 87 -8.63 -8.39 -13.71
C VAL A 87 -8.37 -7.25 -14.72
N LEU A 88 -7.93 -6.08 -14.24
CA LEU A 88 -7.66 -4.93 -15.10
C LEU A 88 -6.32 -5.08 -15.81
N ASP A 89 -6.25 -4.56 -17.02
CA ASP A 89 -5.07 -4.58 -17.90
C ASP A 89 -4.56 -3.17 -18.24
N HIS A 90 -5.13 -2.15 -17.60
CA HIS A 90 -4.81 -0.75 -17.82
C HIS A 90 -4.47 -0.03 -16.51
N LYS A 91 -3.94 1.17 -16.64
CA LYS A 91 -3.52 2.06 -15.57
C LYS A 91 -4.71 2.59 -14.76
N LEU A 92 -4.49 2.72 -13.45
CA LEU A 92 -5.32 3.51 -12.55
C LEU A 92 -4.57 4.77 -12.12
N ASN A 93 -5.29 5.86 -11.91
CA ASN A 93 -4.68 7.12 -11.49
C ASN A 93 -4.47 7.15 -9.96
N PHE A 94 -3.30 6.71 -9.49
CA PHE A 94 -2.93 6.70 -8.07
C PHE A 94 -2.46 8.07 -7.54
N ALA A 95 -2.12 9.01 -8.41
CA ALA A 95 -1.43 10.25 -8.05
C ALA A 95 -2.28 11.24 -7.24
N GLN A 96 -3.60 11.03 -7.15
CA GLN A 96 -4.51 11.96 -6.47
C GLN A 96 -4.69 11.67 -4.98
N ASN A 97 -4.03 10.63 -4.44
CA ASN A 97 -4.12 10.29 -3.03
C ASN A 97 -3.03 10.92 -2.20
N LEU A 98 -3.29 12.13 -1.73
CA LEU A 98 -2.41 12.75 -0.76
C LEU A 98 -2.42 11.95 0.56
N ARG A 99 -1.23 11.67 1.08
CA ARG A 99 -1.01 10.90 2.31
C ARG A 99 -0.38 11.77 3.37
N SER A 100 -0.84 11.60 4.60
CA SER A 100 -0.16 12.08 5.79
C SER A 100 0.60 10.92 6.44
N SER A 101 1.55 11.21 7.30
CA SER A 101 2.22 10.18 8.09
C SER A 101 1.25 9.40 9.01
N ALA A 102 0.11 9.99 9.38
CA ALA A 102 -0.91 9.34 10.21
C ALA A 102 -1.74 8.28 9.45
N ASP A 103 -1.94 8.45 8.14
CA ASP A 103 -2.72 7.52 7.30
C ASP A 103 -1.85 6.72 6.31
N PHE A 104 -0.54 6.98 6.32
CA PHE A 104 0.43 6.40 5.39
C PHE A 104 0.29 4.88 5.28
N VAL A 105 0.38 4.15 6.39
CA VAL A 105 0.39 2.68 6.40
C VAL A 105 -0.86 2.13 5.72
N TYR A 106 -2.03 2.69 6.03
CA TYR A 106 -3.31 2.19 5.53
C TYR A 106 -3.50 2.45 4.03
N LYS A 107 -3.25 3.70 3.58
CA LYS A 107 -3.35 4.07 2.16
C LYS A 107 -2.29 3.38 1.32
N HIS A 108 -1.06 3.30 1.84
CA HIS A 108 0.04 2.63 1.18
C HIS A 108 -0.24 1.14 0.98
N SER A 109 -0.63 0.41 2.03
CA SER A 109 -0.95 -1.02 1.93
C SER A 109 -2.03 -1.31 0.88
N ILE A 110 -3.09 -0.47 0.79
CA ILE A 110 -4.13 -0.65 -0.23
C ILE A 110 -3.56 -0.40 -1.64
N SER A 111 -2.81 0.68 -1.83
CA SER A 111 -2.24 1.00 -3.15
C SER A 111 -1.25 -0.08 -3.60
N VAL A 112 -0.39 -0.54 -2.71
CA VAL A 112 0.55 -1.63 -3.00
C VAL A 112 -0.20 -2.94 -3.32
N ALA A 113 -1.28 -3.26 -2.60
CA ALA A 113 -2.09 -4.43 -2.88
C ALA A 113 -2.77 -4.37 -4.25
N ILE A 114 -3.28 -3.20 -4.64
CA ILE A 114 -3.88 -2.98 -5.96
C ILE A 114 -2.82 -3.04 -7.06
N LEU A 115 -1.69 -2.35 -6.91
CA LEU A 115 -0.56 -2.43 -7.86
C LEU A 115 -0.05 -3.86 -8.03
N SER A 116 0.10 -4.58 -6.91
CA SER A 116 0.50 -6.00 -6.94
C SER A 116 -0.51 -6.86 -7.70
N ALA A 117 -1.80 -6.62 -7.52
CA ALA A 117 -2.85 -7.33 -8.26
C ALA A 117 -2.82 -7.03 -9.76
N LEU A 118 -2.61 -5.77 -10.16
CA LEU A 118 -2.45 -5.36 -11.56
C LEU A 118 -1.23 -6.00 -12.21
N ILE A 119 -0.06 -5.95 -11.54
CA ILE A 119 1.18 -6.59 -12.04
C ILE A 119 0.97 -8.10 -12.18
N ALA A 120 0.38 -8.73 -11.15
CA ALA A 120 0.09 -10.18 -11.16
C ALA A 120 -0.85 -10.57 -12.30
N ASN A 121 -1.84 -9.73 -12.63
CA ASN A 121 -2.72 -9.93 -13.77
C ASN A 121 -1.95 -9.89 -15.10
N GLN A 122 -1.08 -8.89 -15.30
CA GLN A 122 -0.22 -8.78 -16.49
C GLN A 122 0.71 -9.99 -16.64
N MET A 123 1.16 -10.55 -15.52
CA MET A 123 2.03 -11.74 -15.49
C MET A 123 1.23 -13.06 -15.52
N ARG A 124 -0.10 -13.02 -15.59
CA ARG A 124 -0.99 -14.20 -15.60
C ARG A 124 -0.77 -15.11 -14.40
N ILE A 125 -0.52 -14.52 -13.22
CA ILE A 125 -0.42 -15.25 -11.97
C ILE A 125 -1.77 -15.91 -11.64
N PRO A 126 -1.80 -17.18 -11.22
CA PRO A 126 -3.03 -17.87 -10.82
C PRO A 126 -3.77 -17.16 -9.69
N ASP A 127 -5.09 -17.24 -9.68
CA ASP A 127 -5.95 -16.51 -8.73
C ASP A 127 -5.64 -16.82 -7.26
N GLN A 128 -5.29 -18.05 -6.94
CA GLN A 128 -4.91 -18.44 -5.58
C GLN A 128 -3.60 -17.78 -5.13
N GLU A 129 -2.61 -17.70 -6.01
CA GLU A 129 -1.33 -17.02 -5.74
C GLU A 129 -1.52 -15.51 -5.70
N LYS A 130 -2.39 -14.96 -6.57
CA LYS A 130 -2.79 -13.55 -6.57
C LYS A 130 -3.44 -13.16 -5.24
N ALA A 131 -4.35 -13.98 -4.71
CA ALA A 131 -4.97 -13.75 -3.40
C ALA A 131 -3.92 -13.76 -2.26
N ALA A 132 -2.95 -14.68 -2.30
CA ALA A 132 -1.86 -14.71 -1.32
C ALA A 132 -0.97 -13.45 -1.40
N LEU A 133 -0.66 -13.00 -2.62
CA LEU A 133 0.10 -11.77 -2.86
C LEU A 133 -0.64 -10.53 -2.36
N ILE A 134 -1.94 -10.40 -2.65
CA ILE A 134 -2.78 -9.28 -2.17
C ILE A 134 -2.80 -9.29 -0.62
N THR A 135 -2.98 -10.47 0.00
CA THR A 135 -2.94 -10.60 1.47
C THR A 135 -1.59 -10.16 2.02
N ALA A 136 -0.49 -10.58 1.40
CA ALA A 136 0.86 -10.17 1.79
C ALA A 136 1.03 -8.65 1.67
N SER A 137 0.59 -8.06 0.56
CA SER A 137 0.69 -6.62 0.30
C SER A 137 -0.11 -5.76 1.29
N LEU A 138 -1.20 -6.29 1.84
CA LEU A 138 -1.99 -5.60 2.87
C LEU A 138 -1.33 -5.66 4.26
N LEU A 139 -0.45 -6.64 4.51
CA LEU A 139 0.07 -6.93 5.86
C LEU A 139 1.58 -6.73 6.02
N TYR A 140 2.37 -6.62 4.92
CA TYR A 140 3.85 -6.59 5.02
C TYR A 140 4.39 -5.39 5.79
N ASP A 141 3.67 -4.28 5.75
CA ASP A 141 4.01 -3.04 6.45
C ASP A 141 3.45 -2.95 7.89
N PHE A 142 2.93 -4.06 8.41
CA PHE A 142 2.39 -4.12 9.79
C PHE A 142 3.35 -3.55 10.84
N GLY A 143 4.65 -3.70 10.62
CA GLY A 143 5.67 -3.17 11.51
C GLY A 143 5.72 -1.65 11.61
N TYR A 144 5.22 -0.90 10.62
CA TYR A 144 5.12 0.56 10.70
C TYR A 144 4.21 1.04 11.82
N LEU A 145 3.26 0.21 12.28
CA LEU A 145 2.41 0.53 13.44
C LEU A 145 3.21 0.70 14.75
N TYR A 146 4.46 0.23 14.77
CA TYR A 146 5.37 0.38 15.92
C TYR A 146 6.36 1.53 15.74
N VAL A 147 6.36 2.21 14.60
CA VAL A 147 7.25 3.34 14.31
C VAL A 147 6.58 4.63 14.80
N PRO A 148 7.26 5.41 15.68
CA PRO A 148 6.72 6.68 16.14
C PRO A 148 6.46 7.65 14.99
N GLN A 149 5.37 8.40 15.08
CA GLN A 149 5.00 9.42 14.11
C GLN A 149 6.14 10.40 13.82
N SER A 150 6.87 10.83 14.86
CA SER A 150 8.01 11.75 14.74
C SER A 150 9.17 11.23 13.89
N VAL A 151 9.25 9.91 13.67
CA VAL A 151 10.23 9.32 12.74
C VAL A 151 9.65 9.35 11.32
N LEU A 152 8.37 8.99 11.16
CA LEU A 152 7.71 9.01 9.85
C LEU A 152 7.58 10.42 9.26
N ASP A 153 7.41 11.42 10.12
CA ASP A 153 7.31 12.84 9.72
C ASP A 153 8.61 13.40 9.10
N LYS A 154 9.75 12.73 9.30
CA LYS A 154 11.03 13.14 8.70
C LYS A 154 11.05 13.00 7.17
N GLY A 155 10.25 12.13 6.59
CA GLY A 155 10.19 11.94 5.14
C GLY A 155 11.56 11.64 4.52
N ASP A 156 12.06 12.53 3.66
CA ASP A 156 13.36 12.38 2.99
C ASP A 156 14.55 12.66 3.94
N ASP A 157 14.35 13.29 5.11
CA ASP A 157 15.39 13.60 6.11
C ASP A 157 15.68 12.42 7.06
N LEU A 158 15.20 11.22 6.77
CA LEU A 158 15.52 10.03 7.53
C LEU A 158 17.02 9.75 7.51
N THR A 159 17.62 9.62 8.71
CA THR A 159 19.01 9.19 8.88
C THR A 159 19.15 7.68 8.68
N ASP A 160 20.37 7.17 8.54
CA ASP A 160 20.62 5.73 8.48
C ASP A 160 20.15 5.02 9.76
N SER A 161 20.29 5.65 10.92
CA SER A 161 19.77 5.13 12.19
C SER A 161 18.23 5.05 12.20
N ASP A 162 17.54 6.03 11.62
CA ASP A 162 16.07 5.98 11.46
C ASP A 162 15.66 4.84 10.54
N ARG A 163 16.39 4.63 9.45
CA ARG A 163 16.13 3.52 8.50
C ARG A 163 16.35 2.15 9.16
N ASP A 164 17.44 2.00 9.91
CA ASP A 164 17.71 0.77 10.67
C ASP A 164 16.64 0.54 11.76
N PHE A 165 16.15 1.60 12.40
CA PHE A 165 15.05 1.54 13.37
C PHE A 165 13.71 1.12 12.70
N ILE A 166 13.40 1.68 11.54
CA ILE A 166 12.21 1.28 10.75
C ILE A 166 12.32 -0.20 10.36
N GLN A 167 13.47 -0.62 9.81
CA GLN A 167 13.71 -2.02 9.43
C GLN A 167 13.53 -2.97 10.61
N MET A 168 14.06 -2.65 11.79
CA MET A 168 13.86 -3.45 13.00
C MET A 168 12.38 -3.58 13.37
N ASN A 169 11.58 -2.52 13.21
CA ASN A 169 10.15 -2.58 13.47
C ASN A 169 9.37 -3.38 12.43
N LEU A 170 9.78 -3.35 11.14
CA LEU A 170 9.20 -4.22 10.11
C LEU A 170 9.47 -5.70 10.44
N GLU A 171 10.69 -6.06 10.83
CA GLU A 171 11.04 -7.41 11.29
C GLU A 171 10.23 -7.82 12.53
N ARG A 172 10.06 -6.91 13.51
CA ARG A 172 9.19 -7.11 14.67
C ARG A 172 7.73 -7.33 14.25
N GLY A 173 7.24 -6.58 13.26
CA GLY A 173 5.89 -6.74 12.70
C GLY A 173 5.67 -8.14 12.15
N TYR A 174 6.61 -8.65 11.37
CA TYR A 174 6.58 -10.03 10.88
C TYR A 174 6.53 -11.06 12.03
N GLU A 175 7.42 -10.93 13.03
CA GLU A 175 7.43 -11.84 14.18
C GLU A 175 6.14 -11.79 15.01
N THR A 176 5.48 -10.64 15.05
CA THR A 176 4.15 -10.49 15.69
C THR A 176 3.06 -11.20 14.89
N LEU A 177 3.08 -11.09 13.56
CA LEU A 177 2.10 -11.73 12.68
C LEU A 177 2.26 -13.25 12.60
N ARG A 178 3.49 -13.75 12.61
CA ARG A 178 3.81 -15.16 12.35
C ARG A 178 2.95 -16.16 13.17
N PRO A 179 2.82 -16.07 14.51
CA PRO A 179 1.98 -16.99 15.28
C PRO A 179 0.49 -16.82 14.97
N GLN A 180 0.07 -15.62 14.56
CA GLN A 180 -1.34 -15.33 14.26
C GLN A 180 -1.80 -15.99 12.97
N TYR A 181 -0.90 -16.29 12.03
CA TYR A 181 -1.22 -16.99 10.79
C TYR A 181 -1.76 -18.41 11.04
N GLU A 182 -1.23 -19.10 12.02
CA GLU A 182 -1.78 -20.41 12.43
C GLU A 182 -3.05 -20.25 13.27
N THR A 183 -3.04 -19.33 14.21
CA THR A 183 -4.16 -19.10 15.12
C THR A 183 -5.43 -18.65 14.39
N PHE A 184 -5.30 -17.75 13.41
CA PHE A 184 -6.43 -17.18 12.68
C PHE A 184 -6.61 -17.79 11.28
N GLN A 185 -5.88 -18.85 10.95
CA GLN A 185 -5.94 -19.58 9.68
C GLN A 185 -5.73 -18.68 8.45
N LEU A 186 -4.79 -17.74 8.53
CA LEU A 186 -4.41 -16.88 7.42
C LEU A 186 -3.64 -17.68 6.35
N PRO A 187 -3.67 -17.27 5.07
CA PRO A 187 -2.99 -18.01 3.98
C PRO A 187 -1.48 -18.08 4.18
N LYS A 188 -0.92 -19.26 4.47
CA LYS A 188 0.53 -19.46 4.71
C LYS A 188 1.43 -18.88 3.61
N PRO A 189 1.13 -19.02 2.30
CA PRO A 189 1.97 -18.42 1.26
C PRO A 189 2.14 -16.91 1.40
N SER A 190 1.15 -16.19 1.91
CA SER A 190 1.28 -14.74 2.13
C SER A 190 2.30 -14.40 3.22
N LEU A 191 2.43 -15.23 4.27
CA LEU A 191 3.46 -15.06 5.29
C LEU A 191 4.87 -15.26 4.72
N GLU A 192 5.05 -16.24 3.84
CA GLU A 192 6.33 -16.49 3.17
C GLU A 192 6.71 -15.34 2.25
N ILE A 193 5.74 -14.76 1.52
CA ILE A 193 5.94 -13.55 0.70
C ILE A 193 6.38 -12.37 1.58
N ILE A 194 5.69 -12.12 2.70
CA ILE A 194 6.05 -11.07 3.67
C ILE A 194 7.48 -11.28 4.17
N GLN A 195 7.83 -12.52 4.55
CA GLN A 195 9.19 -12.83 5.01
C GLN A 195 10.24 -12.44 3.97
N GLN A 196 10.02 -12.81 2.71
CA GLN A 196 10.94 -12.49 1.62
C GLN A 196 11.05 -10.97 1.37
N ALA A 197 9.95 -10.23 1.49
CA ALA A 197 9.93 -8.78 1.31
C ALA A 197 10.64 -8.07 2.47
N VAL A 198 10.26 -8.36 3.71
CA VAL A 198 10.76 -7.68 4.92
C VAL A 198 12.24 -7.97 5.16
N PHE A 199 12.68 -9.23 4.98
CA PHE A 199 14.05 -9.62 5.29
C PHE A 199 15.03 -9.57 4.11
N ARG A 200 14.60 -9.12 2.93
CA ARG A 200 15.48 -9.02 1.73
C ARG A 200 16.76 -8.25 2.01
N ASN A 201 16.65 -7.15 2.73
CA ASN A 201 17.77 -6.25 3.06
C ASN A 201 18.18 -6.33 4.53
N SER A 202 17.71 -7.34 5.26
CA SER A 202 18.07 -7.50 6.68
C SER A 202 19.56 -7.71 6.85
N LYS A 203 20.14 -6.93 7.77
CA LYS A 203 21.53 -7.08 8.18
C LYS A 203 21.70 -8.17 9.25
N THR A 204 20.62 -8.57 9.89
CA THR A 204 20.60 -9.41 11.09
C THR A 204 20.24 -10.85 10.80
N LEU A 205 19.40 -11.12 9.80
CA LEU A 205 18.88 -12.45 9.52
C LEU A 205 19.05 -12.80 8.04
N LYS A 206 19.69 -13.96 7.79
CA LYS A 206 19.66 -14.59 6.46
C LYS A 206 18.51 -15.59 6.42
N ILE A 207 17.52 -15.31 5.62
CA ILE A 207 16.39 -16.23 5.39
C ILE A 207 16.80 -17.31 4.37
N LYS A 208 16.12 -18.47 4.47
CA LYS A 208 16.27 -19.55 3.49
C LYS A 208 15.76 -19.06 2.13
N GLU A 209 16.43 -19.47 1.06
CA GLU A 209 15.93 -19.18 -0.27
C GLU A 209 14.53 -19.79 -0.46
N PRO A 210 13.57 -19.00 -0.93
CA PRO A 210 12.19 -19.45 -1.14
C PRO A 210 12.10 -20.31 -2.39
N VAL A 211 10.97 -21.01 -2.53
CA VAL A 211 10.60 -21.60 -3.82
C VAL A 211 10.35 -20.48 -4.86
N GLU A 212 10.56 -20.80 -6.14
CA GLU A 212 10.61 -19.81 -7.23
C GLU A 212 9.35 -18.95 -7.32
N ASN A 213 8.16 -19.53 -7.14
CA ASN A 213 6.91 -18.77 -7.17
C ASN A 213 6.79 -17.77 -6.00
N ILE A 214 7.18 -18.13 -4.78
CA ILE A 214 7.19 -17.22 -3.63
C ILE A 214 8.17 -16.06 -3.87
N LYS A 215 9.34 -16.36 -4.44
CA LYS A 215 10.31 -15.34 -4.82
C LYS A 215 9.73 -14.35 -5.83
N LEU A 216 9.07 -14.86 -6.86
CA LEU A 216 8.43 -14.01 -7.88
C LEU A 216 7.34 -13.11 -7.26
N LEU A 217 6.50 -13.67 -6.39
CA LEU A 217 5.44 -12.89 -5.71
C LEU A 217 6.04 -11.82 -4.78
N ALA A 218 7.11 -12.12 -4.07
CA ALA A 218 7.84 -11.13 -3.28
C ALA A 218 8.49 -10.04 -4.15
N ASP A 219 9.02 -10.40 -5.33
CA ASP A 219 9.55 -9.43 -6.30
C ASP A 219 8.46 -8.48 -6.81
N ILE A 220 7.23 -8.99 -7.02
CA ILE A 220 6.07 -8.15 -7.40
C ILE A 220 5.74 -7.19 -6.26
N LEU A 221 5.60 -7.67 -5.03
CA LEU A 221 5.33 -6.85 -3.86
C LEU A 221 6.36 -5.70 -3.72
N ILE A 222 7.64 -6.03 -3.77
CA ILE A 222 8.73 -5.04 -3.60
C ILE A 222 8.76 -4.01 -4.73
N ALA A 223 8.44 -4.42 -5.96
CA ALA A 223 8.36 -3.49 -7.08
C ALA A 223 7.15 -2.55 -6.94
N ALA A 224 6.00 -3.08 -6.53
CA ALA A 224 4.80 -2.29 -6.27
C ALA A 224 5.01 -1.29 -5.12
N ASP A 225 5.60 -1.75 -4.00
CA ASP A 225 5.99 -0.93 -2.86
C ASP A 225 6.87 0.26 -3.28
N LYS A 226 7.98 -0.03 -3.96
CA LYS A 226 8.91 1.02 -4.39
C LYS A 226 8.27 2.01 -5.35
N PHE A 227 7.47 1.52 -6.30
CA PHE A 227 6.78 2.37 -7.26
C PHE A 227 5.80 3.31 -6.57
N ASP A 228 4.99 2.78 -5.65
CA ASP A 228 4.05 3.57 -4.86
C ASP A 228 4.78 4.62 -3.99
N HIS A 229 5.87 4.26 -3.34
CA HIS A 229 6.70 5.20 -2.58
C HIS A 229 7.26 6.36 -3.41
N LEU A 230 7.57 6.13 -4.69
CA LEU A 230 8.11 7.15 -5.57
C LEU A 230 7.03 8.07 -6.15
N THR A 231 5.84 7.53 -6.43
CA THR A 231 4.77 8.21 -7.17
C THR A 231 3.66 8.76 -6.29
N ALA A 232 3.54 8.31 -5.04
CA ALA A 232 2.52 8.77 -4.13
C ALA A 232 2.76 10.20 -3.67
N MET A 233 1.70 11.00 -3.63
CA MET A 233 1.71 12.34 -3.07
C MET A 233 1.73 12.27 -1.54
N ASN A 234 2.79 12.77 -0.93
CA ASN A 234 2.95 12.88 0.52
C ASN A 234 3.08 14.33 0.94
N ILE A 235 2.65 14.67 2.16
CA ILE A 235 2.77 16.03 2.70
C ILE A 235 4.23 16.49 2.72
N ASN A 236 5.15 15.57 3.04
CA ASN A 236 6.57 15.87 3.24
C ASN A 236 7.45 15.52 2.02
N LYS A 237 6.85 15.11 0.90
CA LYS A 237 7.60 14.68 -0.29
C LYS A 237 6.80 14.93 -1.56
N ALA A 238 7.39 15.64 -2.49
CA ALA A 238 6.83 15.76 -3.84
C ALA A 238 6.93 14.41 -4.58
N PRO A 239 5.85 13.95 -5.23
CA PRO A 239 5.88 12.76 -6.07
C PRO A 239 6.75 13.03 -7.30
N ILE A 240 7.43 12.00 -7.77
CA ILE A 240 8.02 12.01 -9.12
C ILE A 240 7.04 11.39 -10.12
N SER A 241 7.16 11.76 -11.39
CA SER A 241 6.31 11.18 -12.41
C SER A 241 6.54 9.67 -12.53
N GLU A 242 5.53 8.94 -12.94
CA GLU A 242 5.56 7.49 -13.12
C GLU A 242 6.69 7.05 -14.07
N VAL A 243 6.91 7.82 -15.14
CA VAL A 243 8.04 7.59 -16.09
C VAL A 243 9.39 7.77 -15.38
N ALA A 244 9.52 8.80 -14.54
CA ALA A 244 10.74 9.03 -13.76
C ALA A 244 10.93 7.93 -12.70
N ALA A 245 9.87 7.48 -12.03
CA ALA A 245 9.92 6.38 -11.08
C ALA A 245 10.41 5.08 -11.74
N MET A 246 9.85 4.73 -12.90
CA MET A 246 10.30 3.56 -13.65
C MET A 246 11.75 3.68 -14.12
N ALA A 247 12.17 4.87 -14.55
CA ALA A 247 13.57 5.11 -14.94
C ALA A 247 14.50 4.95 -13.74
N GLU A 248 14.12 5.46 -12.57
CA GLU A 248 14.87 5.31 -11.31
C GLU A 248 15.01 3.84 -10.89
N MET A 249 13.90 3.08 -10.91
CA MET A 249 13.92 1.66 -10.58
C MET A 249 14.80 0.84 -11.54
N LYS A 250 14.77 1.15 -12.84
CA LYS A 250 15.61 0.49 -13.86
C LYS A 250 17.11 0.78 -13.70
N LYS A 251 17.49 1.95 -13.15
CA LYS A 251 18.90 2.28 -12.86
C LYS A 251 19.50 1.40 -11.76
N GLN A 252 18.68 0.92 -10.82
CA GLN A 252 19.10 0.09 -9.71
C GLN A 252 19.27 -1.38 -10.17
N ARG A 253 20.34 -1.64 -10.94
CA ARG A 253 20.60 -2.96 -11.53
C ARG A 253 20.61 -4.07 -10.48
N GLY A 254 19.81 -5.12 -10.69
CA GLY A 254 19.71 -6.28 -9.81
C GLY A 254 18.84 -6.09 -8.56
N ALA A 255 18.32 -4.87 -8.30
CA ALA A 255 17.41 -4.63 -7.19
C ALA A 255 15.99 -5.16 -7.46
N TYR A 256 15.57 -5.11 -8.71
CA TYR A 256 14.23 -5.51 -9.14
C TYR A 256 14.27 -6.54 -10.25
N ASN A 257 13.30 -7.44 -10.25
CA ASN A 257 13.13 -8.44 -11.31
C ASN A 257 12.71 -7.76 -12.63
N PRO A 258 13.47 -7.94 -13.73
CA PRO A 258 13.19 -7.28 -15.00
C PRO A 258 11.82 -7.63 -15.59
N LEU A 259 11.34 -8.87 -15.40
CA LEU A 259 10.01 -9.31 -15.85
C LEU A 259 8.90 -8.59 -15.08
N VAL A 260 9.09 -8.37 -13.79
CA VAL A 260 8.15 -7.62 -12.96
C VAL A 260 8.12 -6.14 -13.39
N LEU A 261 9.28 -5.51 -13.64
CA LEU A 261 9.32 -4.14 -14.17
C LEU A 261 8.65 -4.02 -15.54
N ALA A 262 8.80 -5.02 -16.38
CA ALA A 262 8.13 -5.06 -17.68
C ALA A 262 6.59 -5.17 -17.54
N ALA A 263 6.11 -5.92 -16.55
CA ALA A 263 4.68 -6.05 -16.26
C ALA A 263 4.10 -4.83 -15.53
N LEU A 264 4.90 -4.11 -14.74
CA LEU A 264 4.50 -2.87 -14.08
C LEU A 264 4.31 -1.73 -15.10
N ALA A 265 5.13 -1.66 -16.16
CA ALA A 265 5.10 -0.56 -17.12
C ALA A 265 3.71 -0.26 -17.72
N PRO A 266 2.95 -1.23 -18.29
CA PRO A 266 1.65 -0.96 -18.92
C PRO A 266 0.56 -0.57 -17.92
N VAL A 267 0.72 -0.87 -16.63
CA VAL A 267 -0.26 -0.53 -15.58
C VAL A 267 0.15 0.69 -14.77
N SER A 268 1.32 1.26 -15.04
CA SER A 268 1.85 2.44 -14.35
C SER A 268 1.81 3.70 -15.21
N TYR A 269 2.00 3.59 -16.53
CA TYR A 269 1.93 4.73 -17.45
C TYR A 269 1.55 4.25 -18.85
N THR A 270 0.89 5.09 -19.61
CA THR A 270 0.59 4.96 -21.03
C THR A 270 1.28 6.05 -21.83
#